data_f26134921eb2cd72d2a5ab3e365fc079
#
_entry.id   f26134921eb2cd72d2a5ab3e365fc079
#
_cell.length_a   1.000
_cell.length_b   1.000
_cell.length_c   1.000
_cell.angle_alpha   90.00
_cell.angle_beta   90.00
_cell.angle_gamma   90.00
#
_symmetry.space_group_name_H-M   'P 1'
#
loop_
_entity.id
_entity.type
_entity.pdbx_description
1 polymer ?
#
loop_
_entity_poly.entity_id
_entity_poly.type
_entity_poly.pdbx_seq_one_letter_code
_entity_poly.pdbx_strand_id
1 'polypeptide(L)'
;GMGRPQHIYQLTHQGRDRLSKEVADSYGQFAVSLLDTLAETVGRDQVSSILRKQWERKAQEYRERLGNASLSQRVATLVELRKAEGFMAESHPVESSESSQGEGFILMEHNCAISNVAESFPSVCGHELEMFAAVLPDCTVERTHWIINGEHRCGYLVQERKNRA
;
A
#
# COMPACT_ATOMS: atom_id res chain seq x y z
N GLY A 1 1.57 -35.61 47.11
CA GLY A 1 2.76 -34.96 46.63
C GLY A 1 2.42 -33.64 45.93
N MET A 2 3.06 -32.60 46.37
CA MET A 2 2.93 -31.29 45.70
C MET A 2 3.58 -31.35 44.32
N GLY A 3 2.76 -31.16 43.28
CA GLY A 3 3.27 -31.07 41.91
C GLY A 3 4.21 -29.88 41.72
N ARG A 4 5.11 -29.97 40.72
CA ARG A 4 5.99 -28.87 40.34
C ARG A 4 5.14 -27.63 39.99
N PRO A 5 5.50 -26.42 40.48
CA PRO A 5 4.83 -25.22 40.07
C PRO A 5 4.86 -25.07 38.55
N GLN A 6 3.70 -24.90 37.94
CA GLN A 6 3.62 -24.57 36.51
C GLN A 6 3.91 -23.09 36.30
N HIS A 7 4.89 -22.79 35.45
CA HIS A 7 5.15 -21.45 35.02
C HIS A 7 4.27 -21.12 33.83
N ILE A 8 3.43 -20.13 33.98
CA ILE A 8 2.59 -19.60 32.89
C ILE A 8 3.28 -18.34 32.34
N TYR A 9 3.58 -18.36 31.06
CA TYR A 9 4.20 -17.23 30.38
C TYR A 9 3.20 -16.54 29.46
N GLN A 10 3.23 -15.22 29.49
CA GLN A 10 2.45 -14.40 28.59
C GLN A 10 3.37 -13.51 27.79
N LEU A 11 3.10 -13.37 26.47
CA LEU A 11 3.86 -12.46 25.63
C LEU A 11 3.69 -11.02 26.09
N THR A 12 4.80 -10.31 26.26
CA THR A 12 4.81 -8.88 26.49
C THR A 12 4.35 -8.15 25.22
N HIS A 13 3.94 -6.89 25.35
CA HIS A 13 3.59 -6.05 24.21
C HIS A 13 4.75 -5.95 23.20
N GLN A 14 5.98 -5.72 23.71
CA GLN A 14 7.20 -5.71 22.89
C GLN A 14 7.46 -7.07 22.23
N GLY A 15 7.26 -8.17 22.94
CA GLY A 15 7.40 -9.52 22.39
C GLY A 15 6.42 -9.82 21.28
N ARG A 16 5.17 -9.35 21.38
CA ARG A 16 4.17 -9.48 20.32
C ARG A 16 4.54 -8.67 19.08
N ASP A 17 4.99 -7.43 19.25
CA ASP A 17 5.41 -6.57 18.14
C ASP A 17 6.61 -7.17 17.41
N ARG A 18 7.59 -7.70 18.16
CA ARG A 18 8.75 -8.36 17.60
C ARG A 18 8.39 -9.62 16.83
N LEU A 19 7.53 -10.47 17.39
CA LEU A 19 7.05 -11.68 16.73
C LEU A 19 6.27 -11.37 15.47
N SER A 20 5.39 -10.37 15.50
CA SER A 20 4.64 -9.93 14.33
C SER A 20 5.54 -9.44 13.21
N LYS A 21 6.61 -8.69 13.55
CA LYS A 21 7.60 -8.23 12.58
C LYS A 21 8.37 -9.40 11.95
N GLU A 22 8.85 -10.33 12.78
CA GLU A 22 9.59 -11.53 12.32
C GLU A 22 8.72 -12.39 11.40
N VAL A 23 7.44 -12.58 11.73
CA VAL A 23 6.48 -13.30 10.89
C VAL A 23 6.25 -12.58 9.57
N ALA A 24 6.05 -11.27 9.59
CA ALA A 24 5.88 -10.45 8.38
C ALA A 24 7.11 -10.51 7.48
N ASP A 25 8.31 -10.43 8.04
CA ASP A 25 9.58 -10.54 7.30
C ASP A 25 9.74 -11.94 6.68
N SER A 26 9.33 -13.01 7.38
CA SER A 26 9.35 -14.37 6.87
C SER A 26 8.40 -14.56 5.68
N TYR A 27 7.19 -14.03 5.75
CA TYR A 27 6.24 -14.04 4.62
C TYR A 27 6.76 -13.22 3.45
N GLY A 28 7.37 -12.08 3.71
CA GLY A 28 7.99 -11.25 2.67
C GLY A 28 9.12 -12.00 1.95
N GLN A 29 9.98 -12.68 2.66
CA GLN A 29 11.06 -13.51 2.09
C GLN A 29 10.50 -14.68 1.29
N PHE A 30 9.47 -15.35 1.78
CA PHE A 30 8.79 -16.42 1.05
C PHE A 30 8.17 -15.91 -0.25
N ALA A 31 7.51 -14.75 -0.20
CA ALA A 31 6.92 -14.13 -1.40
C ALA A 31 7.99 -13.82 -2.46
N VAL A 32 9.12 -13.25 -2.06
CA VAL A 32 10.24 -12.96 -2.98
C VAL A 32 10.80 -14.26 -3.57
N SER A 33 11.02 -15.27 -2.74
CA SER A 33 11.51 -16.58 -3.20
C SER A 33 10.56 -17.23 -4.21
N LEU A 34 9.24 -17.16 -3.96
CA LEU A 34 8.22 -17.65 -4.90
C LEU A 34 8.24 -16.87 -6.22
N LEU A 35 8.33 -15.54 -6.15
CA LEU A 35 8.40 -14.69 -7.34
C LEU A 35 9.68 -14.94 -8.16
N ASP A 36 10.81 -15.14 -7.49
CA ASP A 36 12.09 -15.48 -8.14
C ASP A 36 11.97 -16.82 -8.86
N THR A 37 11.37 -17.82 -8.23
CA THR A 37 11.12 -19.14 -8.83
C THR A 37 10.19 -19.04 -10.06
N LEU A 38 9.14 -18.22 -9.95
CA LEU A 38 8.26 -17.94 -11.09
C LEU A 38 9.01 -17.24 -12.22
N ALA A 39 9.88 -16.27 -11.91
CA ALA A 39 10.68 -15.57 -12.90
C ALA A 39 11.65 -16.50 -13.64
N GLU A 40 12.26 -17.46 -12.93
CA GLU A 40 13.09 -18.50 -13.54
C GLU A 40 12.31 -19.41 -14.47
N THR A 41 11.04 -19.66 -14.17
CA THR A 41 10.19 -20.61 -14.91
C THR A 41 9.51 -19.95 -16.11
N VAL A 42 8.94 -18.77 -15.94
CA VAL A 42 8.10 -18.09 -16.96
C VAL A 42 8.64 -16.74 -17.43
N GLY A 43 9.73 -16.27 -16.86
CA GLY A 43 10.33 -14.97 -17.17
C GLY A 43 9.78 -13.80 -16.34
N ARG A 44 10.58 -12.75 -16.21
CA ARG A 44 10.23 -11.56 -15.39
C ARG A 44 9.04 -10.78 -15.95
N ASP A 45 8.86 -10.73 -17.25
CA ASP A 45 7.73 -10.04 -17.88
C ASP A 45 6.40 -10.70 -17.52
N GLN A 46 6.36 -12.03 -17.48
CA GLN A 46 5.18 -12.78 -17.03
C GLN A 46 4.89 -12.54 -15.54
N VAL A 47 5.92 -12.49 -14.72
CA VAL A 47 5.78 -12.18 -13.28
C VAL A 47 5.22 -10.76 -13.11
N SER A 48 5.70 -9.80 -13.87
CA SER A 48 5.16 -8.42 -13.85
C SER A 48 3.68 -8.39 -14.22
N SER A 49 3.28 -9.15 -15.24
CA SER A 49 1.87 -9.29 -15.64
C SER A 49 1.00 -9.93 -14.56
N ILE A 50 1.52 -10.92 -13.86
CA ILE A 50 0.84 -11.58 -12.73
C ILE A 50 0.64 -10.59 -11.58
N LEU A 51 1.67 -9.83 -11.23
CA LEU A 51 1.60 -8.80 -10.20
C LEU A 51 0.62 -7.69 -10.56
N ARG A 52 0.58 -7.28 -11.84
CA ARG A 52 -0.40 -6.29 -12.32
C ARG A 52 -1.84 -6.78 -12.12
N LYS A 53 -2.13 -8.03 -12.43
CA LYS A 53 -3.46 -8.62 -12.22
C LYS A 53 -3.86 -8.61 -10.75
N GLN A 54 -2.93 -8.84 -9.84
CA GLN A 54 -3.19 -8.75 -8.40
C GLN A 54 -3.60 -7.33 -7.99
N TRP A 55 -2.92 -6.31 -8.50
CA TRP A 55 -3.24 -4.92 -8.21
C TRP A 55 -4.54 -4.46 -8.86
N GLU A 56 -4.86 -4.96 -10.06
CA GLU A 56 -6.16 -4.72 -10.71
C GLU A 56 -7.32 -5.29 -9.88
N ARG A 57 -7.16 -6.48 -9.34
CA ARG A 57 -8.14 -7.10 -8.44
C ARG A 57 -8.31 -6.28 -7.16
N LYS A 58 -7.22 -5.83 -6.58
CA LYS A 58 -7.24 -4.97 -5.40
C LYS A 58 -7.92 -3.63 -5.68
N ALA A 59 -7.66 -3.03 -6.83
CA ALA A 59 -8.34 -1.81 -7.25
C ALA A 59 -9.85 -1.98 -7.30
N GLN A 60 -10.34 -3.11 -7.82
CA GLN A 60 -11.76 -3.41 -7.86
C GLN A 60 -12.35 -3.54 -6.46
N GLU A 61 -11.70 -4.28 -5.55
CA GLU A 61 -12.11 -4.41 -4.15
C GLU A 61 -12.16 -3.04 -3.44
N TYR A 62 -11.16 -2.21 -3.65
CA TYR A 62 -11.09 -0.87 -3.07
C TYR A 62 -12.21 0.04 -3.62
N ARG A 63 -12.48 -0.01 -4.92
CA ARG A 63 -13.57 0.78 -5.53
C ARG A 63 -14.92 0.46 -4.90
N GLU A 64 -15.20 -0.81 -4.66
CA GLU A 64 -16.43 -1.25 -3.98
C GLU A 64 -16.53 -0.67 -2.58
N ARG A 65 -15.40 -0.62 -1.85
CA ARG A 65 -15.34 -0.04 -0.49
C ARG A 65 -15.47 1.47 -0.47
N LEU A 66 -14.91 2.16 -1.45
CA LEU A 66 -14.98 3.63 -1.54
C LEU A 66 -16.37 4.10 -1.95
N GLY A 67 -17.07 3.37 -2.80
CA GLY A 67 -18.39 3.72 -3.31
C GLY A 67 -18.41 5.07 -4.03
N ASN A 68 -19.53 5.78 -3.93
CA ASN A 68 -19.77 7.08 -4.56
C ASN A 68 -19.71 8.25 -3.55
N ALA A 69 -18.95 8.10 -2.48
CA ALA A 69 -18.80 9.13 -1.48
C ALA A 69 -18.04 10.37 -2.00
N SER A 70 -18.02 11.45 -1.24
CA SER A 70 -17.19 12.62 -1.52
C SER A 70 -15.71 12.24 -1.62
N LEU A 71 -14.90 13.03 -2.31
CA LEU A 71 -13.47 12.77 -2.42
C LEU A 71 -12.81 12.68 -1.04
N SER A 72 -13.15 13.58 -0.13
CA SER A 72 -12.64 13.57 1.25
C SER A 72 -12.92 12.23 1.96
N GLN A 73 -14.14 11.73 1.85
CA GLN A 73 -14.54 10.45 2.45
C GLN A 73 -13.85 9.26 1.77
N ARG A 74 -13.74 9.28 0.46
CA ARG A 74 -13.04 8.22 -0.30
C ARG A 74 -11.55 8.15 0.06
N VAL A 75 -10.89 9.30 0.17
CA VAL A 75 -9.49 9.36 0.59
C VAL A 75 -9.32 8.85 2.03
N ALA A 76 -10.19 9.23 2.94
CA ALA A 76 -10.18 8.72 4.31
C ALA A 76 -10.36 7.19 4.37
N THR A 77 -11.29 6.64 3.60
CA THR A 77 -11.51 5.20 3.50
C THR A 77 -10.27 4.50 2.91
N LEU A 78 -9.67 5.08 1.87
CA LEU A 78 -8.46 4.54 1.25
C LEU A 78 -7.29 4.48 2.25
N VAL A 79 -7.11 5.50 3.07
CA VAL A 79 -6.11 5.51 4.17
C VAL A 79 -6.35 4.34 5.12
N GLU A 80 -7.60 4.11 5.56
CA GLU A 80 -7.92 3.00 6.46
C GLU A 80 -7.68 1.62 5.81
N LEU A 81 -7.99 1.47 4.53
CA LEU A 81 -7.70 0.24 3.78
C LEU A 81 -6.19 -0.02 3.70
N ARG A 82 -5.40 1.01 3.46
CA ARG A 82 -3.93 0.89 3.43
C ARG A 82 -3.37 0.54 4.80
N LYS A 83 -3.87 1.15 5.87
CA LYS A 83 -3.48 0.81 7.25
C LYS A 83 -3.78 -0.67 7.56
N ALA A 84 -4.92 -1.18 7.14
CA ALA A 84 -5.29 -2.58 7.32
C ALA A 84 -4.31 -3.55 6.63
N GLU A 85 -3.63 -3.10 5.58
CA GLU A 85 -2.61 -3.87 4.85
C GLU A 85 -1.19 -3.67 5.39
N GLY A 86 -1.02 -2.92 6.46
CA GLY A 86 0.27 -2.73 7.13
C GLY A 86 1.03 -1.46 6.73
N PHE A 87 0.45 -0.57 5.94
CA PHE A 87 1.04 0.73 5.62
C PHE A 87 0.75 1.75 6.72
N MET A 88 1.74 2.56 7.04
CA MET A 88 1.59 3.71 7.95
C MET A 88 1.10 4.90 7.12
N ALA A 89 -0.16 4.84 6.73
CA ALA A 89 -0.79 5.77 5.81
C ALA A 89 -1.45 6.93 6.54
N GLU A 90 -1.38 8.11 5.94
CA GLU A 90 -2.09 9.31 6.34
C GLU A 90 -2.43 10.16 5.10
N SER A 91 -3.37 11.07 5.25
CA SER A 91 -3.71 12.03 4.20
C SER A 91 -3.86 13.43 4.75
N HIS A 92 -3.53 14.42 3.93
CA HIS A 92 -3.68 15.83 4.25
C HIS A 92 -4.31 16.57 3.07
N PRO A 93 -5.25 17.48 3.32
CA PRO A 93 -5.78 18.34 2.27
C PRO A 93 -4.67 19.24 1.71
N VAL A 94 -4.70 19.50 0.42
CA VAL A 94 -3.80 20.41 -0.26
C VAL A 94 -4.60 21.62 -0.75
N GLU A 95 -4.19 22.80 -0.32
CA GLU A 95 -4.76 24.03 -0.87
C GLU A 95 -4.21 24.27 -2.26
N SER A 96 -5.08 24.30 -3.25
CA SER A 96 -4.67 24.69 -4.59
C SER A 96 -4.52 26.20 -4.65
N SER A 97 -3.34 26.66 -5.04
CA SER A 97 -3.06 28.09 -5.26
C SER A 97 -3.78 28.66 -6.49
N GLU A 98 -4.37 27.82 -7.29
CA GLU A 98 -5.13 28.20 -8.48
C GLU A 98 -6.61 27.89 -8.30
N SER A 99 -7.44 28.91 -8.40
CA SER A 99 -8.91 28.81 -8.32
C SER A 99 -9.55 27.90 -9.39
N SER A 100 -8.73 27.36 -10.28
CA SER A 100 -9.15 26.48 -11.38
C SER A 100 -9.03 24.98 -11.08
N GLN A 101 -8.40 24.59 -9.96
CA GLN A 101 -8.25 23.19 -9.56
C GLN A 101 -9.28 22.80 -8.51
N GLY A 102 -9.79 21.57 -8.60
CA GLY A 102 -10.71 21.00 -7.63
C GLY A 102 -10.00 20.64 -6.32
N GLU A 103 -10.73 19.98 -5.44
CA GLU A 103 -10.21 19.50 -4.15
C GLU A 103 -9.02 18.57 -4.35
N GLY A 104 -8.00 18.71 -3.51
CA GLY A 104 -6.77 17.91 -3.57
C GLY A 104 -6.36 17.38 -2.20
N PHE A 105 -5.68 16.24 -2.22
CA PHE A 105 -5.11 15.58 -1.05
C PHE A 105 -3.72 15.06 -1.36
N ILE A 106 -2.86 15.04 -0.36
CA ILE A 106 -1.63 14.28 -0.40
C ILE A 106 -1.81 13.04 0.49
N LEU A 107 -1.58 11.86 -0.11
CA LEU A 107 -1.57 10.59 0.59
C LEU A 107 -0.11 10.21 0.87
N MET A 108 0.24 10.01 2.13
CA MET A 108 1.58 9.65 2.57
C MET A 108 1.59 8.28 3.23
N GLU A 109 2.59 7.48 2.91
CA GLU A 109 2.88 6.20 3.54
C GLU A 109 4.33 6.22 4.06
N HIS A 110 4.51 6.14 5.38
CA HIS A 110 5.82 6.28 6.04
C HIS A 110 6.62 4.98 6.08
N ASN A 111 6.06 3.89 5.58
CA ASN A 111 6.71 2.61 5.38
C ASN A 111 6.23 1.97 4.08
N CYS A 112 6.94 0.96 3.62
CA CYS A 112 6.48 0.07 2.55
C CYS A 112 6.21 -1.32 3.14
N ALA A 113 4.93 -1.72 3.24
CA ALA A 113 4.53 -3.02 3.77
C ALA A 113 4.98 -4.19 2.88
N ILE A 114 5.30 -3.91 1.63
CA ILE A 114 5.78 -4.88 0.64
C ILE A 114 7.23 -4.61 0.20
N SER A 115 8.04 -4.00 1.07
CA SER A 115 9.39 -3.56 0.73
C SER A 115 10.26 -4.68 0.14
N ASN A 116 10.17 -5.89 0.68
CA ASN A 116 10.94 -7.04 0.17
C ASN A 116 10.61 -7.32 -1.30
N VAL A 117 9.33 -7.29 -1.67
CA VAL A 117 8.89 -7.50 -3.05
C VAL A 117 9.28 -6.30 -3.92
N ALA A 118 9.07 -5.08 -3.44
CA ALA A 118 9.36 -3.86 -4.19
C ALA A 118 10.85 -3.70 -4.51
N GLU A 119 11.73 -4.11 -3.61
CA GLU A 119 13.18 -4.10 -3.83
C GLU A 119 13.61 -5.06 -4.95
N SER A 120 13.01 -6.24 -4.99
CA SER A 120 13.32 -7.28 -5.99
C SER A 120 12.55 -7.09 -7.30
N PHE A 121 11.33 -6.57 -7.23
CA PHE A 121 10.41 -6.35 -8.36
C PHE A 121 9.85 -4.93 -8.32
N PRO A 122 10.65 -3.90 -8.65
CA PRO A 122 10.24 -2.49 -8.54
C PRO A 122 9.01 -2.12 -9.39
N SER A 123 8.66 -2.92 -10.39
CA SER A 123 7.44 -2.71 -11.20
C SER A 123 6.16 -2.69 -10.37
N VAL A 124 6.14 -3.33 -9.19
CA VAL A 124 4.97 -3.27 -8.30
C VAL A 124 4.63 -1.85 -7.84
N CYS A 125 5.63 -0.98 -7.75
CA CYS A 125 5.40 0.42 -7.39
C CYS A 125 4.61 1.16 -8.47
N GLY A 126 4.87 0.87 -9.75
CA GLY A 126 4.09 1.37 -10.88
C GLY A 126 2.67 0.80 -10.90
N HIS A 127 2.51 -0.48 -10.62
CA HIS A 127 1.19 -1.12 -10.51
C HIS A 127 0.37 -0.52 -9.35
N GLU A 128 1.01 -0.19 -8.25
CA GLU A 128 0.38 0.47 -7.11
C GLU A 128 -0.11 1.88 -7.46
N LEU A 129 0.70 2.64 -8.19
CA LEU A 129 0.29 3.96 -8.70
C LEU A 129 -0.91 3.85 -9.64
N GLU A 130 -0.90 2.90 -10.56
CA GLU A 130 -2.02 2.58 -11.45
C GLU A 130 -3.28 2.19 -10.65
N MET A 131 -3.11 1.43 -9.57
CA MET A 131 -4.20 1.05 -8.67
C MET A 131 -4.86 2.27 -8.04
N PHE A 132 -4.09 3.21 -7.49
CA PHE A 132 -4.64 4.44 -6.93
C PHE A 132 -5.39 5.26 -7.97
N ALA A 133 -4.87 5.36 -9.19
CA ALA A 133 -5.55 6.04 -10.29
C ALA A 133 -6.86 5.36 -10.68
N ALA A 134 -6.90 4.04 -10.70
CA ALA A 134 -8.10 3.26 -11.02
C ALA A 134 -9.16 3.36 -9.91
N VAL A 135 -8.76 3.49 -8.66
CA VAL A 135 -9.65 3.62 -7.49
C VAL A 135 -10.28 5.02 -7.42
N LEU A 136 -9.60 6.02 -7.95
CA LEU A 136 -10.01 7.43 -7.97
C LEU A 136 -10.10 7.94 -9.43
N PRO A 137 -11.03 7.43 -10.24
CA PRO A 137 -11.05 7.67 -11.68
C PRO A 137 -11.39 9.11 -12.07
N ASP A 138 -11.99 9.87 -11.16
CA ASP A 138 -12.29 11.30 -11.31
C ASP A 138 -11.12 12.22 -10.91
N CYS A 139 -10.00 11.62 -10.49
CA CYS A 139 -8.81 12.34 -10.04
C CYS A 139 -7.60 12.07 -10.93
N THR A 140 -6.63 12.97 -10.86
CA THR A 140 -5.25 12.67 -11.26
C THR A 140 -4.49 12.21 -10.02
N VAL A 141 -3.62 11.23 -10.18
CA VAL A 141 -2.75 10.74 -9.11
C VAL A 141 -1.31 10.77 -9.58
N GLU A 142 -0.47 11.51 -8.88
CA GLU A 142 0.95 11.66 -9.20
C GLU A 142 1.81 11.26 -8.00
N ARG A 143 2.89 10.53 -8.26
CA ARG A 143 3.87 10.19 -7.24
C ARG A 143 4.68 11.43 -6.86
N THR A 144 4.77 11.73 -5.57
CA THR A 144 5.56 12.84 -5.03
C THR A 144 6.83 12.38 -4.32
N HIS A 145 6.77 11.23 -3.65
CA HIS A 145 7.87 10.64 -2.88
C HIS A 145 7.92 9.14 -3.12
N TRP A 146 9.11 8.55 -3.07
CA TRP A 146 9.30 7.14 -3.36
C TRP A 146 10.41 6.50 -2.51
N ILE A 147 10.02 5.59 -1.61
CA ILE A 147 10.94 4.93 -0.67
C ILE A 147 12.04 4.15 -1.41
N ILE A 148 11.69 3.43 -2.48
CA ILE A 148 12.66 2.64 -3.26
C ILE A 148 13.71 3.53 -3.92
N ASN A 149 13.42 4.79 -4.16
CA ASN A 149 14.37 5.78 -4.67
C ASN A 149 15.20 6.47 -3.57
N GLY A 150 15.17 5.95 -2.34
CA GLY A 150 15.96 6.44 -1.22
C GLY A 150 15.27 7.48 -0.35
N GLU A 151 14.00 7.78 -0.58
CA GLU A 151 13.23 8.68 0.26
C GLU A 151 12.65 7.95 1.47
N HIS A 152 12.29 8.70 2.53
CA HIS A 152 11.80 8.13 3.79
C HIS A 152 10.31 7.78 3.78
N ARG A 153 9.61 8.08 2.70
CA ARG A 153 8.17 7.89 2.55
C ARG A 153 7.79 7.74 1.09
N CYS A 154 6.64 7.11 0.84
CA CYS A 154 5.93 7.22 -0.44
C CYS A 154 4.86 8.29 -0.33
N GLY A 155 4.67 9.06 -1.38
CA GLY A 155 3.67 10.11 -1.42
C GLY A 155 2.96 10.15 -2.76
N TYR A 156 1.68 10.50 -2.73
CA TYR A 156 0.81 10.58 -3.89
C TYR A 156 -0.03 11.84 -3.80
N LEU A 157 0.06 12.69 -4.82
CA LEU A 157 -0.83 13.85 -4.95
C LEU A 157 -2.08 13.44 -5.71
N VAL A 158 -3.21 13.54 -5.04
CA VAL A 158 -4.54 13.23 -5.57
C VAL A 158 -5.27 14.56 -5.81
N GLN A 159 -5.66 14.84 -7.05
CA GLN A 159 -6.39 16.05 -7.41
C GLN A 159 -7.62 15.71 -8.24
N GLU A 160 -8.74 16.27 -7.85
CA GLU A 160 -9.98 16.15 -8.60
C GLU A 160 -9.83 16.84 -9.95
N ARG A 161 -10.24 16.14 -11.03
CA ARG A 161 -10.29 16.73 -12.35
C ARG A 161 -11.53 17.61 -12.44
N LYS A 162 -11.34 18.88 -12.83
CA LYS A 162 -12.49 19.70 -13.20
C LYS A 162 -13.06 19.17 -14.51
N ASN A 163 -14.35 18.87 -14.50
CA ASN A 163 -15.09 18.71 -15.75
C ASN A 163 -14.97 20.03 -16.50
N ARG A 164 -14.29 20.02 -17.64
CA ARG A 164 -14.40 21.08 -18.61
C ARG A 164 -15.84 21.02 -19.14
N ALA A 165 -16.61 21.97 -18.71
CA ALA A 165 -17.92 22.18 -19.26
C ALA A 165 -17.82 22.51 -20.78
#